data_1af1ac6fdd3a7546bce63b060da99be3
#
_entry.id   1af1ac6fdd3a7546bce63b060da99be3
#
_cell.length_a   1.000
_cell.length_b   1.000
_cell.length_c   1.000
_cell.angle_alpha   90.00
_cell.angle_beta   90.00
_cell.angle_gamma   90.00
#
_symmetry.space_group_name_H-M   'P 1'
#
loop_
_entity.id
_entity.type
_entity.pdbx_description
1 polymer ?
#
loop_
_entity_poly.entity_id
_entity_poly.type
_entity_poly.pdbx_seq_one_letter_code
_entity_poly.pdbx_strand_id
1 'polypeptide(L)'
;MQSLENGRWLNEPTKAEASNTELSVTTDANTDFWRETHYGFVRDSGHFYAFQAQRDFTAQVRIQAQFKNLYDQAGLMVRLNERQWVKTGIEFSDGYGLLSSVLTNETSDWATGRYDSDPSDFWIRVTVQSGVLRIQASYDGRTWPLVRLCPFPEADHYLVGPMCCTPERAGLEVRFSEWRLGRALGKELHDLS
;
A
#
# COMPACT_ATOMS: atom_id res chain seq x y z
N MET A 1 -17.17 7.87 -3.18
CA MET A 1 -16.00 7.17 -3.74
C MET A 1 -15.35 8.11 -4.75
N GLN A 2 -14.03 8.15 -4.78
CA GLN A 2 -13.28 8.92 -5.77
C GLN A 2 -12.98 8.00 -6.96
N SER A 3 -12.98 8.54 -8.18
CA SER A 3 -12.69 7.74 -9.38
C SER A 3 -11.25 7.22 -9.37
N LEU A 4 -11.07 5.96 -9.75
CA LEU A 4 -9.77 5.36 -10.00
C LEU A 4 -9.21 5.65 -11.40
N GLU A 5 -9.96 6.29 -12.31
CA GLU A 5 -9.50 6.60 -13.68
C GLU A 5 -8.42 7.67 -13.76
N ASN A 6 -8.24 8.48 -12.71
CA ASN A 6 -7.38 9.67 -12.75
C ASN A 6 -6.02 9.49 -12.07
N GLY A 7 -5.65 8.26 -11.72
CA GLY A 7 -4.34 7.96 -11.20
C GLY A 7 -3.25 7.98 -12.26
N ARG A 8 -2.00 8.03 -11.84
CA ARG A 8 -0.82 7.98 -12.72
C ARG A 8 0.13 6.89 -12.28
N TRP A 9 0.62 6.13 -13.21
CA TRP A 9 1.57 5.07 -12.94
C TRP A 9 2.99 5.61 -12.65
N LEU A 10 3.59 5.10 -11.59
CA LEU A 10 5.01 4.89 -11.49
C LEU A 10 5.23 3.39 -11.76
N ASN A 11 5.98 3.07 -12.80
CA ASN A 11 6.18 1.70 -13.30
C ASN A 11 4.85 1.03 -13.71
N GLU A 12 4.29 1.49 -14.81
CA GLU A 12 3.04 0.93 -15.37
C GLU A 12 3.23 -0.55 -15.73
N PRO A 13 2.34 -1.45 -15.27
CA PRO A 13 2.40 -2.86 -15.64
C PRO A 13 2.00 -3.06 -17.10
N THR A 14 2.44 -4.17 -17.69
CA THR A 14 2.07 -4.56 -19.05
C THR A 14 0.56 -4.74 -19.21
N LYS A 15 -0.14 -5.13 -18.13
CA LYS A 15 -1.59 -5.33 -18.14
C LYS A 15 -2.25 -4.67 -16.92
N ALA A 16 -2.99 -3.61 -17.18
CA ALA A 16 -3.86 -2.96 -16.20
C ALA A 16 -5.08 -2.34 -16.88
N GLU A 17 -6.15 -2.25 -16.13
CA GLU A 17 -7.40 -1.60 -16.55
C GLU A 17 -7.96 -0.79 -15.37
N ALA A 18 -8.21 0.50 -15.59
CA ALA A 18 -8.80 1.38 -14.59
C ALA A 18 -10.19 1.84 -15.05
N SER A 19 -11.13 1.85 -14.12
CA SER A 19 -12.47 2.39 -14.28
C SER A 19 -12.79 3.35 -13.11
N ASN A 20 -13.97 3.94 -13.12
CA ASN A 20 -14.43 4.79 -12.03
C ASN A 20 -14.38 4.10 -10.65
N THR A 21 -14.64 2.81 -10.60
CA THR A 21 -14.84 2.06 -9.33
C THR A 21 -13.78 1.03 -9.03
N GLU A 22 -12.97 0.64 -10.02
CA GLU A 22 -12.06 -0.48 -9.93
C GLU A 22 -10.78 -0.25 -10.72
N LEU A 23 -9.67 -0.76 -10.19
CA LEU A 23 -8.40 -0.92 -10.89
C LEU A 23 -8.01 -2.38 -10.81
N SER A 24 -7.88 -3.03 -11.97
CA SER A 24 -7.37 -4.40 -12.13
C SER A 24 -5.95 -4.35 -12.66
N VAL A 25 -5.05 -5.11 -12.03
CA VAL A 25 -3.62 -5.16 -12.37
C VAL A 25 -3.16 -6.60 -12.44
N THR A 26 -2.34 -6.91 -13.45
CA THR A 26 -1.53 -8.15 -13.47
C THR A 26 -0.06 -7.74 -13.36
N THR A 27 0.63 -8.19 -12.32
CA THR A 27 2.01 -7.77 -12.05
C THR A 27 3.00 -8.33 -13.07
N ASP A 28 4.01 -7.53 -13.42
CA ASP A 28 5.18 -7.96 -14.16
C ASP A 28 6.22 -8.60 -13.22
N ALA A 29 7.13 -9.39 -13.76
CA ALA A 29 8.18 -10.07 -12.99
C ALA A 29 9.24 -9.10 -12.48
N ASN A 30 9.93 -9.48 -11.40
CA ASN A 30 11.06 -8.75 -10.80
C ASN A 30 10.70 -7.33 -10.34
N THR A 31 9.46 -7.14 -9.89
CA THR A 31 8.96 -5.85 -9.41
C THR A 31 9.02 -5.78 -7.89
N ASP A 32 9.58 -4.69 -7.35
CA ASP A 32 9.65 -4.44 -5.90
C ASP A 32 9.95 -2.98 -5.58
N PHE A 33 9.74 -2.61 -4.29
CA PHE A 33 10.25 -1.40 -3.65
C PHE A 33 11.06 -1.79 -2.41
N TRP A 34 12.37 -1.54 -2.45
CA TRP A 34 13.30 -1.87 -1.37
C TRP A 34 14.55 -1.00 -1.43
N ARG A 35 15.12 -0.67 -0.26
CA ARG A 35 16.39 0.06 -0.18
C ARG A 35 17.32 -0.54 0.87
N GLU A 36 18.40 -1.15 0.42
CA GLU A 36 19.65 -1.51 1.08
C GLU A 36 19.55 -2.52 2.22
N THR A 37 18.71 -2.28 3.23
CA THR A 37 18.66 -3.07 4.47
C THR A 37 18.72 -4.58 4.19
N HIS A 38 19.63 -5.27 4.86
CA HIS A 38 19.92 -6.70 4.77
C HIS A 38 20.41 -7.16 3.38
N TYR A 39 19.74 -6.83 2.30
CA TYR A 39 20.02 -7.33 0.96
C TYR A 39 21.08 -6.53 0.19
N GLY A 40 21.37 -5.29 0.58
CA GLY A 40 22.37 -4.43 -0.04
C GLY A 40 22.01 -3.91 -1.44
N PHE A 41 20.79 -4.13 -1.94
CA PHE A 41 20.33 -3.63 -3.22
C PHE A 41 19.26 -2.54 -3.09
N VAL A 42 19.03 -1.82 -4.18
CA VAL A 42 17.92 -0.89 -4.34
C VAL A 42 16.98 -1.40 -5.43
N ARG A 43 15.69 -1.45 -5.13
CA ARG A 43 14.60 -1.74 -6.06
C ARG A 43 13.59 -0.61 -6.02
N ASP A 44 13.19 -0.12 -7.19
CA ASP A 44 12.16 0.91 -7.36
C ASP A 44 11.30 0.58 -8.60
N SER A 45 11.02 -0.71 -8.81
CA SER A 45 10.35 -1.26 -9.99
C SER A 45 8.92 -1.75 -9.72
N GLY A 46 8.44 -1.68 -8.49
CA GLY A 46 7.07 -2.05 -8.13
C GLY A 46 6.03 -1.19 -8.84
N HIS A 47 4.84 -1.72 -9.07
CA HIS A 47 3.74 -1.00 -9.68
C HIS A 47 3.05 -0.11 -8.64
N PHE A 48 2.98 1.18 -8.89
CA PHE A 48 2.33 2.15 -8.02
C PHE A 48 1.41 3.07 -8.83
N TYR A 49 0.11 2.99 -8.55
CA TYR A 49 -0.90 3.82 -9.18
C TYR A 49 -1.25 5.00 -8.29
N ALA A 50 -0.65 6.15 -8.56
CA ALA A 50 -0.54 7.29 -7.66
C ALA A 50 -1.59 8.37 -7.91
N PHE A 51 -2.10 8.93 -6.81
CA PHE A 51 -2.89 10.15 -6.75
C PHE A 51 -2.15 11.18 -5.92
N GLN A 52 -2.30 12.46 -6.24
CA GLN A 52 -1.75 13.53 -5.43
C GLN A 52 -2.65 13.78 -4.22
N ALA A 53 -2.07 13.72 -3.03
CA ALA A 53 -2.71 14.09 -1.77
C ALA A 53 -2.13 15.38 -1.21
N GLN A 54 -2.95 16.13 -0.47
CA GLN A 54 -2.53 17.32 0.27
C GLN A 54 -1.80 16.92 1.55
N ARG A 55 -1.27 17.89 2.29
CA ARG A 55 -0.47 17.71 3.51
C ARG A 55 -1.07 16.76 4.53
N ASP A 56 -2.34 16.93 4.87
CA ASP A 56 -3.06 16.08 5.83
C ASP A 56 -4.18 15.33 5.12
N PHE A 57 -4.06 14.01 5.04
CA PHE A 57 -5.00 13.21 4.27
C PHE A 57 -5.28 11.85 4.91
N THR A 58 -6.38 11.23 4.50
CA THR A 58 -6.64 9.80 4.67
C THR A 58 -6.93 9.18 3.32
N ALA A 59 -6.28 8.06 3.03
CA ALA A 59 -6.54 7.22 1.87
C ALA A 59 -6.95 5.81 2.31
N GLN A 60 -7.86 5.19 1.56
CA GLN A 60 -8.38 3.86 1.86
C GLN A 60 -8.70 3.13 0.56
N VAL A 61 -8.45 1.81 0.54
CA VAL A 61 -8.78 0.94 -0.59
C VAL A 61 -9.09 -0.48 -0.12
N ARG A 62 -9.99 -1.17 -0.82
CA ARG A 62 -10.18 -2.62 -0.74
C ARG A 62 -9.26 -3.30 -1.73
N ILE A 63 -8.63 -4.38 -1.32
CA ILE A 63 -7.69 -5.17 -2.11
C ILE A 63 -8.16 -6.61 -2.16
N GLN A 64 -8.19 -7.19 -3.36
CA GLN A 64 -8.49 -8.59 -3.59
C GLN A 64 -7.40 -9.22 -4.45
N ALA A 65 -6.73 -10.28 -3.95
CA ALA A 65 -5.68 -11.00 -4.67
C ALA A 65 -5.44 -12.38 -4.06
N GLN A 66 -4.87 -13.30 -4.85
CA GLN A 66 -4.48 -14.64 -4.39
C GLN A 66 -2.95 -14.73 -4.27
N PHE A 67 -2.46 -14.42 -3.09
CA PHE A 67 -1.02 -14.47 -2.77
C PHE A 67 -0.56 -15.94 -2.64
N LYS A 68 0.48 -16.34 -3.37
CA LYS A 68 0.92 -17.74 -3.44
C LYS A 68 2.44 -17.90 -3.43
N ASN A 69 3.16 -16.94 -3.95
CA ASN A 69 4.61 -17.02 -4.08
C ASN A 69 5.28 -16.04 -3.12
N LEU A 70 6.50 -16.40 -2.73
CA LEU A 70 7.31 -15.54 -1.87
C LEU A 70 7.34 -14.10 -2.37
N TYR A 71 7.06 -13.17 -1.47
CA TYR A 71 6.99 -11.73 -1.70
C TYR A 71 5.91 -11.24 -2.69
N ASP A 72 4.94 -12.10 -3.07
CA ASP A 72 3.70 -11.56 -3.65
C ASP A 72 3.11 -10.52 -2.71
N GLN A 73 2.86 -9.30 -3.16
CA GLN A 73 2.38 -8.24 -2.30
C GLN A 73 1.45 -7.26 -3.01
N ALA A 74 0.45 -6.79 -2.27
CA ALA A 74 -0.45 -5.74 -2.71
C ALA A 74 -0.98 -4.92 -1.52
N GLY A 75 -1.23 -3.63 -1.75
CA GLY A 75 -1.70 -2.74 -0.71
C GLY A 75 -1.75 -1.27 -1.13
N LEU A 76 -1.37 -0.38 -0.21
CA LEU A 76 -1.22 1.05 -0.40
C LEU A 76 0.25 1.48 -0.27
N MET A 77 0.61 2.50 -1.02
CA MET A 77 1.87 3.23 -0.86
C MET A 77 1.60 4.71 -0.64
N VAL A 78 2.38 5.32 0.26
CA VAL A 78 2.56 6.78 0.40
C VAL A 78 4.00 7.09 0.05
N ARG A 79 4.23 8.04 -0.87
CA ARG A 79 5.56 8.32 -1.39
C ARG A 79 5.79 9.83 -1.51
N LEU A 80 6.96 10.27 -1.08
CA LEU A 80 7.50 11.60 -1.34
C LEU A 80 8.48 11.56 -2.52
N ASN A 81 9.41 10.62 -2.48
CA ASN A 81 10.45 10.42 -3.49
C ASN A 81 10.99 8.98 -3.42
N GLU A 82 12.05 8.67 -4.14
CA GLU A 82 12.66 7.32 -4.19
C GLU A 82 13.32 6.87 -2.88
N ARG A 83 13.52 7.80 -1.92
CA ARG A 83 14.18 7.53 -0.63
C ARG A 83 13.24 7.64 0.58
N GLN A 84 12.04 8.18 0.38
CA GLN A 84 11.08 8.44 1.45
C GLN A 84 9.68 7.98 1.04
N TRP A 85 9.30 6.81 1.53
CA TRP A 85 8.01 6.20 1.23
C TRP A 85 7.63 5.15 2.29
N VAL A 86 6.37 4.77 2.31
CA VAL A 86 5.87 3.61 3.03
C VAL A 86 4.98 2.79 2.10
N LYS A 87 5.17 1.48 2.08
CA LYS A 87 4.24 0.52 1.48
C LYS A 87 3.64 -0.35 2.58
N THR A 88 2.38 -0.73 2.45
CA THR A 88 1.68 -1.56 3.43
C THR A 88 0.54 -2.33 2.78
N GLY A 89 0.29 -3.53 3.25
CA GLY A 89 -0.75 -4.41 2.73
C GLY A 89 -0.52 -5.85 3.16
N ILE A 90 -0.93 -6.78 2.32
CA ILE A 90 -0.57 -8.20 2.49
C ILE A 90 0.67 -8.50 1.65
N GLU A 91 1.58 -9.25 2.26
CA GLU A 91 2.77 -9.81 1.64
C GLU A 91 2.87 -11.30 1.99
N PHE A 92 3.12 -12.13 0.99
CA PHE A 92 3.24 -13.57 1.21
C PHE A 92 4.67 -13.93 1.57
N SER A 93 4.88 -14.34 2.80
CA SER A 93 6.15 -14.87 3.29
C SER A 93 5.91 -15.96 4.34
N ASP A 94 6.91 -16.82 4.56
CA ASP A 94 6.84 -17.93 5.53
C ASP A 94 5.63 -18.86 5.34
N GLY A 95 5.08 -18.93 4.12
CA GLY A 95 3.92 -19.76 3.79
C GLY A 95 2.56 -19.13 4.10
N TYR A 96 2.51 -17.84 4.46
CA TYR A 96 1.30 -17.13 4.84
C TYR A 96 1.20 -15.76 4.18
N GLY A 97 -0.04 -15.28 3.99
CA GLY A 97 -0.31 -13.87 3.74
C GLY A 97 -0.23 -13.09 5.05
N LEU A 98 0.81 -12.29 5.21
CA LEU A 98 1.05 -11.51 6.42
C LEU A 98 0.72 -10.03 6.19
N LEU A 99 0.21 -9.34 7.22
CA LEU A 99 0.24 -7.89 7.22
C LEU A 99 1.69 -7.41 7.20
N SER A 100 2.01 -6.60 6.22
CA SER A 100 3.36 -6.06 6.01
C SER A 100 3.33 -4.54 5.96
N SER A 101 4.36 -3.93 6.51
CA SER A 101 4.67 -2.52 6.28
C SER A 101 6.17 -2.33 6.12
N VAL A 102 6.56 -1.60 5.09
CA VAL A 102 7.95 -1.17 4.88
C VAL A 102 7.97 0.34 4.89
N LEU A 103 8.59 0.92 5.92
CA LEU A 103 8.90 2.34 5.97
C LEU A 103 10.32 2.54 5.45
N THR A 104 10.47 3.34 4.43
CA THR A 104 11.78 3.73 3.91
C THR A 104 12.02 5.21 4.17
N ASN A 105 13.10 5.48 4.87
CA ASN A 105 13.72 6.78 5.03
C ASN A 105 15.24 6.59 4.87
N GLU A 106 15.73 6.75 3.64
CA GLU A 106 17.05 6.36 3.13
C GLU A 106 17.21 4.84 3.01
N THR A 107 16.94 4.07 4.04
CA THR A 107 16.96 2.60 4.10
C THR A 107 15.61 2.04 4.53
N SER A 108 15.31 0.80 4.16
CA SER A 108 14.03 0.15 4.44
C SER A 108 13.97 -0.47 5.83
N ASP A 109 12.88 -0.19 6.55
CA ASP A 109 12.47 -0.79 7.82
C ASP A 109 11.22 -1.64 7.60
N TRP A 110 11.34 -2.95 7.71
CA TRP A 110 10.30 -3.92 7.39
C TRP A 110 9.76 -4.59 8.65
N ALA A 111 8.45 -4.61 8.76
CA ALA A 111 7.74 -5.33 9.80
C ALA A 111 6.59 -6.14 9.22
N THR A 112 6.41 -7.36 9.74
CA THR A 112 5.29 -8.25 9.41
C THR A 112 4.56 -8.70 10.66
N GLY A 113 3.29 -9.04 10.50
CA GLY A 113 2.45 -9.62 11.54
C GLY A 113 1.37 -10.51 10.96
N ARG A 114 0.78 -11.38 11.79
CA ARG A 114 -0.32 -12.22 11.36
C ARG A 114 -1.53 -11.36 10.97
N TYR A 115 -2.22 -11.79 9.92
CA TYR A 115 -3.53 -11.28 9.57
C TYR A 115 -4.56 -12.37 9.91
N ASP A 116 -5.33 -12.12 10.98
CA ASP A 116 -6.27 -13.11 11.53
C ASP A 116 -7.62 -13.15 10.76
N SER A 117 -7.56 -13.02 9.43
CA SER A 117 -8.70 -13.08 8.53
C SER A 117 -8.25 -13.59 7.15
N ASP A 118 -9.13 -13.55 6.16
CA ASP A 118 -8.82 -13.93 4.79
C ASP A 118 -7.86 -12.89 4.14
N PRO A 119 -6.59 -13.24 3.90
CA PRO A 119 -5.64 -12.32 3.30
C PRO A 119 -5.92 -12.04 1.81
N SER A 120 -6.87 -12.75 1.20
CA SER A 120 -7.25 -12.53 -0.20
C SER A 120 -8.29 -11.42 -0.39
N ASP A 121 -8.90 -10.91 0.68
CA ASP A 121 -9.90 -9.83 0.65
C ASP A 121 -9.83 -8.96 1.91
N PHE A 122 -9.26 -7.77 1.79
CA PHE A 122 -9.00 -6.90 2.92
C PHE A 122 -9.01 -5.42 2.53
N TRP A 123 -9.03 -4.54 3.53
CA TRP A 123 -8.93 -3.10 3.35
C TRP A 123 -7.71 -2.56 4.07
N ILE A 124 -7.05 -1.60 3.44
CA ILE A 124 -6.00 -0.78 4.07
C ILE A 124 -6.45 0.68 4.10
N ARG A 125 -6.20 1.33 5.23
CA ARG A 125 -6.35 2.77 5.43
C ARG A 125 -5.03 3.35 5.92
N VAL A 126 -4.60 4.43 5.29
CA VAL A 126 -3.46 5.23 5.75
C VAL A 126 -3.93 6.66 6.02
N THR A 127 -3.47 7.23 7.13
CA THR A 127 -3.68 8.64 7.47
C THR A 127 -2.32 9.27 7.72
N VAL A 128 -2.04 10.37 7.02
CA VAL A 128 -0.89 11.24 7.31
C VAL A 128 -1.43 12.53 7.89
N GLN A 129 -0.95 12.90 9.06
CA GLN A 129 -1.36 14.13 9.74
C GLN A 129 -0.23 14.63 10.64
N SER A 130 0.17 15.90 10.46
CA SER A 130 1.16 16.59 11.32
C SER A 130 2.44 15.75 11.53
N GLY A 131 3.03 15.22 10.46
CA GLY A 131 4.27 14.43 10.53
C GLY A 131 4.12 13.02 11.10
N VAL A 132 2.88 12.53 11.27
CA VAL A 132 2.57 11.18 11.76
C VAL A 132 1.83 10.40 10.68
N LEU A 133 2.29 9.18 10.42
CA LEU A 133 1.62 8.22 9.56
C LEU A 133 1.00 7.11 10.42
N ARG A 134 -0.31 6.90 10.25
CA ARG A 134 -1.09 5.83 10.85
C ARG A 134 -1.54 4.85 9.78
N ILE A 135 -1.25 3.57 9.98
CA ILE A 135 -1.69 2.46 9.14
C ILE A 135 -2.73 1.66 9.91
N GLN A 136 -3.85 1.37 9.28
CA GLN A 136 -4.92 0.52 9.78
C GLN A 136 -5.28 -0.51 8.71
N ALA A 137 -5.63 -1.72 9.12
CA ALA A 137 -6.16 -2.76 8.25
C ALA A 137 -7.56 -3.18 8.73
N SER A 138 -8.39 -3.61 7.81
CA SER A 138 -9.75 -4.06 8.13
C SER A 138 -10.11 -5.30 7.33
N TYR A 139 -10.92 -6.20 7.92
CA TYR A 139 -11.48 -7.37 7.25
C TYR A 139 -12.94 -7.16 6.83
N ASP A 140 -13.58 -6.06 7.28
CA ASP A 140 -14.99 -5.78 7.02
C ASP A 140 -15.26 -4.38 6.45
N GLY A 141 -14.18 -3.58 6.28
CA GLY A 141 -14.26 -2.18 5.85
C GLY A 141 -14.92 -1.23 6.85
N ARG A 142 -15.16 -1.67 8.09
CA ARG A 142 -15.86 -0.93 9.16
C ARG A 142 -15.03 -0.80 10.42
N THR A 143 -14.38 -1.87 10.85
CA THR A 143 -13.54 -1.93 12.04
C THR A 143 -12.08 -1.81 11.65
N TRP A 144 -11.37 -0.81 12.19
CA TRP A 144 -10.05 -0.38 11.73
C TRP A 144 -8.98 -0.43 12.83
N PRO A 145 -8.52 -1.61 13.23
CA PRO A 145 -7.42 -1.74 14.18
C PRO A 145 -6.13 -1.13 13.64
N LEU A 146 -5.32 -0.62 14.57
CA LEU A 146 -4.01 -0.07 14.29
C LEU A 146 -3.03 -1.19 13.89
N VAL A 147 -2.31 -0.98 12.79
CA VAL A 147 -1.20 -1.82 12.34
C VAL A 147 0.14 -1.16 12.69
N ARG A 148 0.28 0.13 12.38
CA ARG A 148 1.51 0.89 12.63
C ARG A 148 1.21 2.36 12.88
N LEU A 149 1.96 2.95 13.80
CA LEU A 149 2.07 4.40 13.98
C LEU A 149 3.55 4.75 13.93
N CYS A 150 3.92 5.67 13.06
CA CYS A 150 5.32 6.07 12.89
C CYS A 150 5.45 7.52 12.45
N PRO A 151 6.61 8.16 12.69
CA PRO A 151 6.93 9.44 12.07
C PRO A 151 6.96 9.31 10.55
N PHE A 152 6.52 10.35 9.85
CA PHE A 152 6.65 10.45 8.41
C PHE A 152 6.97 11.91 8.03
N PRO A 153 7.87 12.19 7.09
CA PRO A 153 8.27 13.56 6.79
C PRO A 153 7.09 14.44 6.38
N GLU A 154 7.01 15.64 6.92
CA GLU A 154 6.00 16.63 6.51
C GLU A 154 6.32 17.19 5.12
N ALA A 155 5.29 17.28 4.29
CA ALA A 155 5.35 17.89 2.98
C ALA A 155 3.99 18.51 2.61
N ASP A 156 3.97 19.43 1.66
CA ASP A 156 2.74 20.03 1.18
C ASP A 156 1.92 19.05 0.33
N HIS A 157 2.60 18.13 -0.34
CA HIS A 157 1.98 17.13 -1.21
C HIS A 157 2.66 15.77 -1.06
N TYR A 158 1.86 14.73 -1.19
CA TYR A 158 2.28 13.33 -1.23
C TYR A 158 1.70 12.65 -2.47
N LEU A 159 2.35 11.58 -2.91
CA LEU A 159 1.73 10.60 -3.80
C LEU A 159 1.19 9.46 -2.92
N VAL A 160 -0.06 9.04 -3.17
CA VAL A 160 -0.70 7.94 -2.44
C VAL A 160 -1.58 7.13 -3.38
N GLY A 161 -1.59 5.81 -3.22
CA GLY A 161 -2.48 4.97 -4.03
C GLY A 161 -2.19 3.48 -3.96
N PRO A 162 -2.92 2.69 -4.75
CA PRO A 162 -2.70 1.26 -4.93
C PRO A 162 -1.28 0.90 -5.34
N MET A 163 -0.76 -0.16 -4.75
CA MET A 163 0.59 -0.69 -5.03
C MET A 163 0.55 -2.22 -5.07
N CYS A 164 1.28 -2.83 -5.99
CA CYS A 164 1.53 -4.27 -6.01
C CYS A 164 2.90 -4.60 -6.61
N CYS A 165 3.47 -5.72 -6.17
CA CYS A 165 4.77 -6.20 -6.63
C CYS A 165 4.83 -7.72 -6.60
N THR A 166 5.70 -8.29 -7.46
CA THR A 166 6.06 -9.72 -7.44
C THR A 166 7.54 -9.88 -7.77
N PRO A 167 8.42 -9.87 -6.75
CA PRO A 167 9.87 -10.01 -6.95
C PRO A 167 10.28 -11.33 -7.63
N GLU A 168 9.59 -12.44 -7.33
CA GLU A 168 9.99 -13.79 -7.72
C GLU A 168 9.22 -14.35 -8.93
N ARG A 169 8.19 -13.66 -9.41
CA ARG A 169 7.37 -14.11 -10.54
C ARG A 169 6.65 -12.97 -11.25
N ALA A 170 5.89 -13.26 -12.31
CA ALA A 170 4.85 -12.40 -12.87
C ALA A 170 3.45 -12.97 -12.59
N GLY A 171 2.42 -12.19 -12.87
CA GLY A 171 1.05 -12.68 -12.99
C GLY A 171 0.28 -12.79 -11.68
N LEU A 172 0.59 -12.01 -10.65
CA LEU A 172 -0.34 -11.78 -9.56
C LEU A 172 -1.45 -10.87 -10.07
N GLU A 173 -2.67 -11.38 -10.08
CA GLU A 173 -3.85 -10.59 -10.39
C GLU A 173 -4.35 -9.90 -9.12
N VAL A 174 -4.41 -8.57 -9.15
CA VAL A 174 -4.86 -7.74 -8.03
C VAL A 174 -6.01 -6.86 -8.49
N ARG A 175 -7.05 -6.79 -7.67
CA ARG A 175 -8.19 -5.93 -7.85
C ARG A 175 -8.26 -4.92 -6.71
N PHE A 176 -8.25 -3.64 -7.04
CA PHE A 176 -8.43 -2.54 -6.10
C PHE A 176 -9.80 -1.90 -6.32
N SER A 177 -10.53 -1.68 -5.25
CA SER A 177 -11.87 -1.06 -5.29
C SER A 177 -12.13 -0.22 -4.02
N GLU A 178 -13.29 0.41 -3.95
CA GLU A 178 -13.69 1.24 -2.80
C GLU A 178 -12.66 2.34 -2.43
N TRP A 179 -11.98 2.86 -3.45
CA TRP A 179 -10.98 3.92 -3.28
C TRP A 179 -11.58 5.18 -2.68
N ARG A 180 -10.93 5.69 -1.65
CA ARG A 180 -11.25 6.99 -1.04
C ARG A 180 -9.95 7.73 -0.74
N LEU A 181 -9.91 8.99 -1.09
CA LEU A 181 -8.86 9.92 -0.72
C LEU A 181 -9.53 11.24 -0.29
N GLY A 182 -9.20 11.73 0.87
CA GLY A 182 -9.81 12.94 1.42
C GLY A 182 -8.98 13.54 2.56
N ARG A 183 -9.55 14.51 3.26
CA ARG A 183 -8.92 15.12 4.43
C ARG A 183 -8.67 14.08 5.51
N ALA A 184 -7.64 14.31 6.33
CA ALA A 184 -7.36 13.47 7.48
C ALA A 184 -8.61 13.30 8.37
N LEU A 185 -8.88 12.06 8.79
CA LEU A 185 -10.08 11.69 9.56
C LEU A 185 -9.93 12.23 10.96
N GLY A 186 -9.45 13.03 11.50
CA GLY A 186 -9.42 13.62 12.86
C GLY A 186 -9.95 12.73 13.99
N LYS A 187 -9.78 11.40 13.87
CA LYS A 187 -10.25 10.39 14.84
C LYS A 187 -9.15 10.07 15.84
N GLU A 188 -9.57 9.83 17.09
CA GLU A 188 -8.68 9.35 18.12
C GLU A 188 -8.00 8.02 17.71
N LEU A 189 -6.81 7.76 18.28
CA LEU A 189 -5.99 6.61 17.89
C LEU A 189 -6.72 5.27 18.05
N HIS A 190 -7.53 5.14 19.07
CA HIS A 190 -8.30 3.93 19.41
C HIS A 190 -9.77 3.97 18.99
N ASP A 191 -10.16 4.96 18.19
CA ASP A 191 -11.45 4.94 17.50
C ASP A 191 -11.37 3.99 16.30
N LEU A 192 -12.02 2.85 16.43
CA LEU A 192 -12.01 1.77 15.43
C LEU A 192 -13.03 1.96 14.30
N SER A 193 -13.81 3.04 14.28
CA SER A 193 -14.83 3.27 13.25
C SER A 193 -14.30 3.83 11.94
#